data_ba01ac5ecada2dee0933b6650b76df80
#
_entry.id   ba01ac5ecada2dee0933b6650b76df80
#
_cell.length_a   1.000
_cell.length_b   1.000
_cell.length_c   1.000
_cell.angle_alpha   90.00
_cell.angle_beta   90.00
_cell.angle_gamma   90.00
#
_symmetry.space_group_name_H-M   'P 1'
#
loop_
_entity.id
_entity.type
_entity.pdbx_description
1 polymer ?
#
loop_
_entity_poly.entity_id
_entity_poly.type
_entity_poly.pdbx_seq_one_letter_code
_entity_poly.pdbx_strand_id
1 'polypeptide(L)'
;MEINHVLIVEDDKEIREGVEIFLKSQGYVVFQAADGIEGLEILEKEEIHLAIIDIMMPRMDGIRMTMKLREKYDFPVIMLSAKSEEVDKITGLNIGADDYVTKP
;
A
#
# COMPACT_ATOMS: atom_id res chain seq x y z
N MET A 1 7.74 -17.20 5.32
CA MET A 1 8.58 -16.05 4.92
C MET A 1 8.39 -14.90 5.89
N GLU A 2 9.48 -14.31 6.33
CA GLU A 2 9.44 -13.19 7.27
C GLU A 2 9.20 -11.89 6.54
N ILE A 3 8.23 -11.09 7.01
CA ILE A 3 7.97 -9.77 6.45
C ILE A 3 9.00 -8.81 7.01
N ASN A 4 9.74 -8.15 6.15
CA ASN A 4 10.87 -7.32 6.52
C ASN A 4 10.86 -5.97 5.81
N HIS A 5 10.53 -5.95 4.53
CA HIS A 5 10.47 -4.75 3.71
C HIS A 5 9.01 -4.38 3.44
N VAL A 6 8.62 -3.18 3.82
CA VAL A 6 7.25 -2.69 3.66
C VAL A 6 7.25 -1.49 2.74
N LEU A 7 6.38 -1.51 1.73
CA LEU A 7 6.15 -0.37 0.86
C LEU A 7 4.89 0.35 1.33
N ILE A 8 4.99 1.66 1.54
CA ILE A 8 3.83 2.50 1.86
C ILE A 8 3.56 3.40 0.67
N VAL A 9 2.35 3.33 0.14
CA VAL A 9 1.92 4.17 -0.98
C VAL A 9 0.76 5.03 -0.49
N GLU A 10 1.02 6.31 -0.26
CA GLU A 10 0.09 7.26 0.33
C GLU A 10 0.49 8.67 -0.08
N ASP A 11 -0.45 9.45 -0.64
CA ASP A 11 -0.14 10.80 -1.09
C ASP A 11 -0.06 11.81 0.05
N ASP A 12 -0.74 11.57 1.18
CA ASP A 12 -0.65 12.45 2.34
C ASP A 12 0.66 12.19 3.07
N LYS A 13 1.54 13.19 3.04
CA LYS A 13 2.88 13.07 3.60
C LYS A 13 2.86 12.80 5.10
N GLU A 14 1.96 13.44 5.84
CA GLU A 14 1.89 13.26 7.30
C GLU A 14 1.48 11.85 7.67
N ILE A 15 0.47 11.30 6.98
CA ILE A 15 0.04 9.93 7.20
C ILE A 15 1.15 8.97 6.84
N ARG A 16 1.77 9.17 5.67
CA ARG A 16 2.85 8.31 5.19
C ARG A 16 4.02 8.28 6.16
N GLU A 17 4.45 9.45 6.63
CA GLU A 17 5.57 9.52 7.56
C GLU A 17 5.23 8.95 8.94
N GLY A 18 3.99 9.14 9.39
CA GLY A 18 3.57 8.55 10.66
C GLY A 18 3.57 7.04 10.64
N VAL A 19 3.07 6.46 9.55
CA VAL A 19 3.09 5.00 9.38
C VAL A 19 4.53 4.50 9.30
N GLU A 20 5.40 5.22 8.58
CA GLU A 20 6.81 4.84 8.50
C GLU A 20 7.48 4.82 9.87
N ILE A 21 7.27 5.85 10.67
CA ILE A 21 7.86 5.93 12.00
C ILE A 21 7.45 4.72 12.85
N PHE A 22 6.15 4.41 12.83
CA PHE A 22 5.64 3.26 13.58
C PHE A 22 6.28 1.96 13.10
N LEU A 23 6.30 1.73 11.79
CA LEU A 23 6.82 0.47 11.24
C LEU A 23 8.31 0.33 11.51
N LYS A 24 9.07 1.40 11.41
CA LYS A 24 10.50 1.37 11.74
C LYS A 24 10.73 1.02 13.20
N SER A 25 9.86 1.51 14.09
CA SER A 25 9.98 1.18 15.51
C SER A 25 9.74 -0.31 15.78
N GLN A 26 9.07 -1.01 14.85
CA GLN A 26 8.82 -2.44 14.96
C GLN A 26 9.89 -3.26 14.20
N GLY A 27 10.91 -2.62 13.66
CA GLY A 27 12.02 -3.31 13.02
C GLY A 27 11.90 -3.50 11.52
N TYR A 28 10.91 -2.90 10.87
CA TYR A 28 10.75 -3.02 9.42
C TYR A 28 11.61 -2.02 8.65
N VAL A 29 12.04 -2.42 7.46
CA VAL A 29 12.63 -1.51 6.50
C VAL A 29 11.48 -0.96 5.64
N VAL A 30 11.39 0.37 5.54
CA VAL A 30 10.23 1.02 4.93
C VAL A 30 10.63 1.81 3.69
N PHE A 31 9.87 1.65 2.63
CA PHE A 31 9.99 2.41 1.39
C PHE A 31 8.72 3.23 1.22
N GLN A 32 8.85 4.49 0.80
CA GLN A 32 7.70 5.38 0.64
C GLN A 32 7.48 5.74 -0.82
N ALA A 33 6.21 5.81 -1.21
CA ALA A 33 5.79 6.32 -2.51
C ALA A 33 4.60 7.25 -2.32
N ALA A 34 4.54 8.33 -3.08
CA ALA A 34 3.46 9.30 -2.97
C ALA A 34 2.27 8.96 -3.89
N ASP A 35 2.43 8.02 -4.80
CA ASP A 35 1.35 7.56 -5.69
C ASP A 35 1.68 6.17 -6.25
N GLY A 36 0.74 5.63 -7.00
CA GLY A 36 0.89 4.28 -7.54
C GLY A 36 2.01 4.13 -8.55
N ILE A 37 2.32 5.17 -9.30
CA ILE A 37 3.40 5.11 -10.29
C ILE A 37 4.75 4.98 -9.58
N GLU A 38 4.99 5.82 -8.57
CA GLU A 38 6.20 5.70 -7.76
C GLU A 38 6.29 4.34 -7.07
N GLY A 39 5.16 3.86 -6.56
CA GLY A 39 5.11 2.55 -5.91
C GLY A 39 5.52 1.42 -6.83
N LEU A 40 5.01 1.43 -8.06
CA LEU A 40 5.39 0.41 -9.04
C LEU A 40 6.88 0.49 -9.41
N GLU A 41 7.44 1.71 -9.47
CA GLU A 41 8.87 1.88 -9.72
C GLU A 41 9.71 1.28 -8.60
N ILE A 42 9.28 1.46 -7.35
CA ILE A 42 9.99 0.87 -6.20
C ILE A 42 9.95 -0.64 -6.28
N LEU A 43 8.81 -1.22 -6.67
CA LEU A 43 8.68 -2.67 -6.79
C LEU A 43 9.64 -3.26 -7.83
N GLU A 44 10.04 -2.48 -8.83
CA GLU A 44 11.02 -2.94 -9.82
C GLU A 44 12.45 -2.95 -9.28
N LYS A 45 12.73 -2.16 -8.25
CA LYS A 45 14.09 -1.97 -7.72
C LYS A 45 14.36 -2.67 -6.40
N GLU A 46 13.32 -2.83 -5.58
CA GLU A 46 13.47 -3.33 -4.21
C GLU A 46 12.60 -4.55 -3.99
N GLU A 47 13.07 -5.45 -3.15
CA GLU A 47 12.27 -6.59 -2.73
C GLU A 47 11.29 -6.13 -1.66
N ILE A 48 10.00 -6.32 -1.91
CA ILE A 48 8.94 -5.90 -0.99
C ILE A 48 8.19 -7.14 -0.50
N HIS A 49 7.92 -7.18 0.80
CA HIS A 49 7.24 -8.31 1.44
C HIS A 49 5.80 -7.97 1.85
N LEU A 50 5.47 -6.68 1.94
CA LEU A 50 4.13 -6.20 2.28
C LEU A 50 3.95 -4.81 1.70
N ALA A 51 2.79 -4.54 1.10
CA ALA A 51 2.46 -3.18 0.65
C ALA A 51 1.23 -2.66 1.40
N ILE A 52 1.31 -1.42 1.84
CA ILE A 52 0.18 -0.69 2.42
C ILE A 52 -0.15 0.41 1.41
N ILE A 53 -1.32 0.33 0.78
CA ILE A 53 -1.66 1.17 -0.36
C ILE A 53 -2.95 1.95 -0.10
N ASP A 54 -2.88 3.27 -0.24
CA ASP A 54 -4.06 4.13 -0.16
C ASP A 54 -4.89 3.97 -1.43
N ILE A 55 -6.21 3.90 -1.27
CA ILE A 55 -7.12 3.79 -2.41
C ILE A 55 -7.15 5.08 -3.21
N MET A 56 -7.32 6.22 -2.54
CA MET A 56 -7.50 7.52 -3.21
C MET A 56 -6.19 8.28 -3.34
N MET A 57 -5.60 8.20 -4.53
CA MET A 57 -4.34 8.89 -4.82
C MET A 57 -4.38 9.53 -6.21
N PRO A 58 -3.60 10.62 -6.44
CA PRO A 58 -3.48 11.17 -7.79
C PRO A 58 -2.70 10.23 -8.71
N ARG A 59 -2.79 10.45 -9.99
CA ARG A 59 -2.14 9.75 -11.09
C ARG A 59 -2.58 8.29 -11.21
N MET A 60 -2.37 7.47 -10.21
CA MET A 60 -2.84 6.08 -10.23
C MET A 60 -3.35 5.74 -8.84
N ASP A 61 -4.64 5.42 -8.72
CA ASP A 61 -5.24 5.05 -7.44
C ASP A 61 -4.77 3.67 -6.97
N GLY A 62 -5.05 3.39 -5.70
CA GLY A 62 -4.58 2.15 -5.06
C GLY A 62 -5.21 0.89 -5.64
N ILE A 63 -6.44 0.98 -6.13
CA ILE A 63 -7.11 -0.17 -6.75
C ILE A 63 -6.39 -0.55 -8.05
N ARG A 64 -6.12 0.43 -8.89
CA ARG A 64 -5.41 0.18 -10.15
C ARG A 64 -4.00 -0.32 -9.91
N MET A 65 -3.31 0.26 -8.92
CA MET A 65 -1.97 -0.19 -8.56
C MET A 65 -1.99 -1.65 -8.10
N THR A 66 -2.97 -2.02 -7.25
CA THR A 66 -3.07 -3.40 -6.77
C THR A 66 -3.33 -4.36 -7.92
N MET A 67 -4.19 -4.01 -8.86
CA MET A 67 -4.42 -4.83 -10.04
C MET A 67 -3.14 -5.04 -10.83
N LYS A 68 -2.35 -3.99 -11.02
CA LYS A 68 -1.09 -4.09 -11.77
C LYS A 68 -0.05 -4.91 -11.04
N LEU A 69 0.11 -4.70 -9.74
CA LEU A 69 1.13 -5.46 -9.00
C LEU A 69 0.78 -6.95 -8.92
N ARG A 70 -0.52 -7.29 -8.90
CA ARG A 70 -0.94 -8.69 -8.88
C ARG A 70 -0.62 -9.45 -10.15
N GLU A 71 -0.27 -8.76 -11.23
CA GLU A 71 0.19 -9.43 -12.45
C GLU A 71 1.56 -10.08 -12.26
N LYS A 72 2.36 -9.59 -11.31
CA LYS A 72 3.73 -10.06 -11.08
C LYS A 72 4.02 -10.52 -9.65
N TYR A 73 3.27 -10.06 -8.68
CA TYR A 73 3.58 -10.26 -7.27
C TYR A 73 2.40 -10.83 -6.51
N ASP A 74 2.69 -11.60 -5.47
CA ASP A 74 1.67 -12.21 -4.62
C ASP A 74 1.82 -11.88 -3.13
N PHE A 75 2.71 -10.96 -2.78
CA PHE A 75 2.88 -10.56 -1.38
C PHE A 75 1.61 -9.92 -0.82
N PRO A 76 1.43 -9.90 0.52
CA PRO A 76 0.24 -9.30 1.12
C PRO A 76 0.10 -7.81 0.82
N VAL A 77 -1.14 -7.39 0.56
CA VAL A 77 -1.50 -5.99 0.33
C VAL A 77 -2.59 -5.58 1.29
N ILE A 78 -2.35 -4.50 2.03
CA ILE A 78 -3.34 -3.89 2.92
C ILE A 78 -3.77 -2.57 2.30
N MET A 79 -5.09 -2.42 2.08
CA MET A 79 -5.63 -1.19 1.52
C MET A 79 -5.99 -0.22 2.64
N LEU A 80 -5.64 1.05 2.46
CA LEU A 80 -6.08 2.13 3.33
C LEU A 80 -7.20 2.89 2.64
N SER A 81 -8.24 3.25 3.37
CA SER A 81 -9.33 4.02 2.80
C SER A 81 -9.83 5.09 3.74
N ALA A 82 -10.55 6.05 3.19
CA ALA A 82 -11.28 7.01 3.97
C ALA A 82 -12.40 6.28 4.73
N LYS A 83 -12.81 6.88 5.85
CA LYS A 83 -13.83 6.33 6.71
C LYS A 83 -15.13 6.06 5.93
N SER A 84 -15.75 4.91 6.19
CA SER A 84 -17.05 4.49 5.67
C SER A 84 -17.17 4.22 4.16
N GLU A 85 -16.08 3.86 3.50
CA GLU A 85 -16.11 3.52 2.07
C GLU A 85 -16.31 2.01 1.86
N GLU A 86 -17.53 1.52 2.14
CA GLU A 86 -17.85 0.09 2.01
C GLU A 86 -17.70 -0.43 0.59
N VAL A 87 -18.07 0.40 -0.41
CA VAL A 87 -17.94 0.01 -1.81
C VAL A 87 -16.48 -0.20 -2.17
N ASP A 88 -15.61 0.71 -1.71
CA ASP A 88 -14.16 0.61 -1.95
C ASP A 88 -13.58 -0.62 -1.27
N LYS A 89 -14.06 -0.95 -0.07
CA LYS A 89 -13.61 -2.15 0.64
C LYS A 89 -13.89 -3.41 -0.16
N ILE A 90 -15.12 -3.55 -0.66
CA ILE A 90 -15.51 -4.72 -1.45
C ILE A 90 -14.68 -4.78 -2.73
N THR A 91 -14.54 -3.66 -3.43
CA THR A 91 -13.75 -3.60 -4.65
C THR A 91 -12.29 -3.94 -4.39
N GLY A 92 -11.70 -3.38 -3.33
CA GLY A 92 -10.30 -3.64 -2.99
C GLY A 92 -10.03 -5.12 -2.74
N LEU A 93 -10.89 -5.78 -1.98
CA LEU A 93 -10.73 -7.21 -1.70
C LEU A 93 -10.91 -8.06 -2.95
N ASN A 94 -11.84 -7.67 -3.82
CA ASN A 94 -12.08 -8.42 -5.06
C ASN A 94 -10.94 -8.34 -6.06
N ILE A 95 -10.13 -7.27 -6.03
CA ILE A 95 -9.00 -7.13 -6.96
C ILE A 95 -7.71 -7.74 -6.42
N GLY A 96 -7.73 -8.31 -5.22
CA GLY A 96 -6.59 -9.03 -4.69
C GLY A 96 -5.92 -8.46 -3.46
N ALA A 97 -6.52 -7.47 -2.80
CA ALA A 97 -6.03 -7.02 -1.50
C ALA A 97 -6.33 -8.08 -0.44
N ASP A 98 -5.43 -8.22 0.51
CA ASP A 98 -5.56 -9.23 1.57
C ASP A 98 -6.29 -8.70 2.79
N ASP A 99 -6.27 -7.40 2.99
CA ASP A 99 -6.92 -6.77 4.13
C ASP A 99 -7.22 -5.31 3.81
N TYR A 100 -7.94 -4.67 4.71
CA TYR A 100 -8.50 -3.36 4.50
C TYR A 100 -8.58 -2.60 5.82
N VAL A 101 -7.99 -1.41 5.88
CA VAL A 101 -7.92 -0.62 7.09
C VAL A 101 -8.40 0.79 6.82
N THR A 102 -9.23 1.33 7.71
CA THR A 102 -9.68 2.72 7.62
C THR A 102 -8.59 3.65 8.13
N LYS A 103 -8.37 4.75 7.42
CA LYS A 103 -7.41 5.77 7.83
C LYS A 103 -7.80 6.40 9.16
N PRO A 104 -6.83 6.86 9.95
CA PRO A 104 -7.08 7.58 11.18
C PRO A 104 -7.75 8.94 10.93
#